data_c0495c7f935646fe0211733fe45d2e92
#
_entry.id   c0495c7f935646fe0211733fe45d2e92
#
_cell.length_a   1.000
_cell.length_b   1.000
_cell.length_c   1.000
_cell.angle_alpha   90.00
_cell.angle_beta   90.00
_cell.angle_gamma   90.00
#
_symmetry.space_group_name_H-M   'P 1'
#
loop_
_entity.id
_entity.type
_entity.pdbx_description
1 polymer ?
#
loop_
_entity_poly.entity_id
_entity_poly.type
_entity_poly.pdbx_seq_one_letter_code
_entity_poly.pdbx_strand_id
1 'polypeptide(L)'
;YACQLSGLVTVKEKLVFYYQLAYGTGITSYIQDVSGLKLDFLPNQIIDKQNKDAGKLDHVNSMSYYAGLQYNFTPRAFMSCTFSQVDIDVPDNYEDTNLYKEGYYLATNFFWYAMPNVQVGAEYLYGRRVDQNDEWGQANRLQVMLQYNF
;
A
#
# COMPACT_ATOMS: atom_id res chain seq x y z
N TYR A 1 2.19 -10.78 -16.14
CA TYR A 1 2.46 -9.43 -16.67
C TYR A 1 2.22 -8.38 -15.60
N ALA A 2 2.94 -7.26 -15.68
CA ALA A 2 2.75 -6.14 -14.77
C ALA A 2 3.04 -4.82 -15.48
N CYS A 3 2.40 -3.74 -15.03
CA CYS A 3 2.72 -2.38 -15.42
C CYS A 3 2.72 -1.47 -14.19
N GLN A 4 3.56 -0.44 -14.24
CA GLN A 4 3.65 0.57 -13.20
C GLN A 4 3.77 1.95 -13.85
N LEU A 5 3.05 2.91 -13.28
CA LEU A 5 3.16 4.33 -13.61
C LEU A 5 3.42 5.10 -12.32
N SER A 6 4.41 5.95 -12.31
CA SER A 6 4.70 6.83 -11.17
C SER A 6 5.15 8.20 -11.63
N GLY A 7 4.96 9.20 -10.79
CA GLY A 7 5.37 10.56 -11.11
C GLY A 7 5.41 11.47 -9.89
N LEU A 8 6.10 12.60 -10.08
CA LEU A 8 6.23 13.67 -9.11
C LEU A 8 6.11 15.00 -9.84
N VAL A 9 5.28 15.90 -9.33
CA VAL A 9 5.08 17.25 -9.86
C VAL A 9 5.29 18.26 -8.75
N THR A 10 6.21 19.21 -8.96
CA THR A 10 6.47 20.28 -8.01
C THR A 10 5.89 21.59 -8.53
N VAL A 11 5.09 22.26 -7.72
CA VAL A 11 4.46 23.54 -8.04
C VAL A 11 5.04 24.64 -7.13
N LYS A 12 5.68 25.63 -7.74
CA LYS A 12 6.27 26.81 -7.04
C LYS A 12 7.14 26.44 -5.84
N GLU A 13 7.90 25.34 -5.93
CA GLU A 13 8.85 24.86 -4.91
C GLU A 13 8.21 24.55 -3.54
N LYS A 14 6.90 24.79 -3.38
CA LYS A 14 6.19 24.64 -2.10
C LYS A 14 5.28 23.44 -2.05
N LEU A 15 4.65 23.11 -3.17
CA LEU A 15 3.71 22.00 -3.25
C LEU A 15 4.27 20.90 -4.13
N VAL A 16 4.35 19.71 -3.58
CA VAL A 16 4.80 18.51 -4.31
C VAL A 16 3.64 17.52 -4.33
N PHE A 17 3.21 17.16 -5.53
CA PHE A 17 2.29 16.05 -5.76
C PHE A 17 3.08 14.84 -6.23
N TYR A 18 2.81 13.66 -5.65
CA TYR A 18 3.43 12.41 -6.05
C TYR A 18 2.39 11.30 -6.11
N TYR A 19 2.60 10.37 -7.03
CA TYR A 19 1.69 9.25 -7.23
C TYR A 19 2.39 8.03 -7.80
N GLN A 20 1.80 6.88 -7.56
CA GLN A 20 2.15 5.61 -8.19
C GLN A 20 0.89 4.78 -8.38
N LEU A 21 0.84 4.06 -9.50
CA LEU A 21 -0.13 3.03 -9.80
C LEU A 21 0.64 1.81 -10.27
N ALA A 22 0.32 0.64 -9.73
CA ALA A 22 0.83 -0.64 -10.21
C ALA A 22 -0.35 -1.60 -10.41
N TYR A 23 -0.33 -2.32 -11.51
CA TYR A 23 -1.32 -3.34 -11.85
C TYR A 23 -0.63 -4.53 -12.49
N GLY A 24 -1.05 -5.74 -12.12
CA GLY A 24 -0.52 -6.94 -12.74
C GLY A 24 -0.98 -8.22 -12.07
N THR A 25 -0.45 -9.31 -12.60
CA THR A 25 -0.75 -10.68 -12.19
C THR A 25 0.51 -11.30 -11.56
N GLY A 26 0.38 -11.86 -10.35
CA GLY A 26 1.51 -12.47 -9.64
C GLY A 26 2.55 -11.45 -9.17
N ILE A 27 2.11 -10.26 -8.73
CA ILE A 27 3.00 -9.17 -8.31
C ILE A 27 2.83 -8.74 -6.86
N THR A 28 2.08 -9.49 -6.06
CA THR A 28 1.82 -9.10 -4.65
C THR A 28 3.10 -9.02 -3.83
N SER A 29 4.11 -9.82 -4.15
CA SER A 29 5.44 -9.77 -3.52
C SER A 29 6.18 -8.44 -3.73
N TYR A 30 5.80 -7.65 -4.73
CA TYR A 30 6.36 -6.33 -5.02
C TYR A 30 5.53 -5.18 -4.45
N ILE A 31 4.35 -5.46 -3.88
CA ILE A 31 3.49 -4.50 -3.22
C ILE A 31 3.74 -4.59 -1.72
N GLN A 32 4.30 -3.55 -1.13
CA GLN A 32 4.83 -3.55 0.25
C GLN A 32 3.80 -4.07 1.27
N ASP A 33 2.55 -3.65 1.18
CA ASP A 33 1.51 -3.97 2.17
C ASP A 33 1.12 -5.46 2.19
N VAL A 34 1.30 -6.16 1.09
CA VAL A 34 0.90 -7.56 0.91
C VAL A 34 2.06 -8.50 0.59
N SER A 35 3.29 -8.00 0.51
CA SER A 35 4.48 -8.76 0.11
C SER A 35 4.77 -9.99 0.98
N GLY A 36 4.37 -9.94 2.26
CA GLY A 36 4.53 -11.07 3.20
C GLY A 36 3.42 -12.13 3.13
N LEU A 37 2.35 -11.89 2.39
CA LEU A 37 1.16 -12.76 2.37
C LEU A 37 1.24 -13.91 1.37
N LYS A 38 2.23 -13.92 0.48
CA LYS A 38 2.48 -14.96 -0.54
C LYS A 38 1.28 -15.18 -1.48
N LEU A 39 0.62 -14.09 -1.89
CA LEU A 39 -0.57 -14.10 -2.73
C LEU A 39 -0.27 -13.95 -4.24
N ASP A 40 0.92 -14.27 -4.70
CA ASP A 40 1.24 -14.20 -6.14
C ASP A 40 0.49 -15.25 -6.94
N PHE A 41 0.33 -16.45 -6.34
CA PHE A 41 -0.34 -17.61 -6.94
C PHE A 41 -1.09 -18.37 -5.87
N LEU A 42 -2.28 -18.87 -6.21
CA LEU A 42 -3.07 -19.72 -5.34
C LEU A 42 -3.35 -21.05 -6.04
N PRO A 43 -3.31 -22.19 -5.31
CA PRO A 43 -3.63 -23.49 -5.90
C PRO A 43 -5.12 -23.57 -6.22
N ASN A 44 -5.47 -24.03 -7.41
CA ASN A 44 -6.86 -24.30 -7.76
C ASN A 44 -7.39 -25.42 -6.86
N GLN A 45 -8.37 -25.11 -5.98
CA GLN A 45 -8.94 -26.03 -4.99
C GLN A 45 -10.17 -26.80 -5.51
N ILE A 46 -10.63 -26.52 -6.73
CA ILE A 46 -11.78 -27.21 -7.31
C ILE A 46 -11.40 -28.68 -7.56
N ILE A 47 -11.68 -29.53 -6.60
CA ILE A 47 -11.44 -30.97 -6.67
C ILE A 47 -12.65 -31.63 -7.34
N ASP A 48 -12.84 -31.40 -8.61
CA ASP A 48 -13.71 -32.21 -9.44
C ASP A 48 -12.86 -33.24 -10.23
N LYS A 49 -13.26 -34.50 -10.26
CA LYS A 49 -12.57 -35.55 -11.03
C LYS A 49 -12.49 -35.25 -12.53
N GLN A 50 -13.31 -34.32 -13.01
CA GLN A 50 -13.32 -33.83 -14.39
C GLN A 50 -12.53 -32.53 -14.57
N ASN A 51 -12.13 -31.88 -13.48
CA ASN A 51 -11.34 -30.63 -13.55
C ASN A 51 -9.86 -30.94 -13.79
N LYS A 52 -9.43 -30.75 -15.05
CA LYS A 52 -8.03 -30.91 -15.47
C LYS A 52 -7.08 -29.89 -14.82
N ASP A 53 -7.61 -28.88 -14.19
CA ASP A 53 -6.86 -27.77 -13.59
C ASP A 53 -6.72 -27.88 -12.05
N ALA A 54 -7.30 -28.93 -11.46
CA ALA A 54 -7.13 -29.22 -10.04
C ALA A 54 -5.64 -29.35 -9.67
N GLY A 55 -5.20 -28.54 -8.69
CA GLY A 55 -3.82 -28.49 -8.23
C GLY A 55 -2.86 -27.65 -9.06
N LYS A 56 -3.31 -27.03 -10.16
CA LYS A 56 -2.57 -25.98 -10.85
C LYS A 56 -2.58 -24.68 -10.04
N LEU A 57 -1.59 -23.84 -10.28
CA LEU A 57 -1.51 -22.52 -9.68
C LEU A 57 -2.28 -21.51 -10.54
N ASP A 58 -3.28 -20.90 -9.94
CA ASP A 58 -3.99 -19.77 -10.53
C ASP A 58 -3.28 -18.47 -10.17
N HIS A 59 -3.21 -17.56 -11.12
CA HIS A 59 -2.62 -16.25 -10.94
C HIS A 59 -3.58 -15.34 -10.16
N VAL A 60 -3.04 -14.58 -9.24
CA VAL A 60 -3.76 -13.56 -8.49
C VAL A 60 -3.52 -12.20 -9.15
N ASN A 61 -4.60 -11.51 -9.51
CA ASN A 61 -4.51 -10.15 -9.99
C ASN A 61 -4.40 -9.18 -8.81
N SER A 62 -3.63 -8.15 -8.99
CA SER A 62 -3.48 -7.12 -7.96
C SER A 62 -3.34 -5.74 -8.55
N MET A 63 -3.94 -4.77 -7.86
CA MET A 63 -3.81 -3.36 -8.16
C MET A 63 -3.40 -2.63 -6.89
N SER A 64 -2.46 -1.72 -7.00
CA SER A 64 -2.10 -0.82 -5.92
C SER A 64 -1.88 0.58 -6.43
N TYR A 65 -2.29 1.56 -5.64
CA TYR A 65 -1.98 2.95 -5.95
C TYR A 65 -1.79 3.76 -4.67
N TYR A 66 -1.00 4.82 -4.80
CA TYR A 66 -0.97 5.88 -3.82
C TYR A 66 -0.91 7.23 -4.50
N ALA A 67 -1.44 8.22 -3.81
CA ALA A 67 -1.29 9.63 -4.17
C ALA A 67 -1.07 10.45 -2.91
N GLY A 68 -0.19 11.43 -3.00
CA GLY A 68 0.12 12.27 -1.85
C GLY A 68 0.49 13.69 -2.24
N LEU A 69 0.30 14.56 -1.27
CA LEU A 69 0.66 15.96 -1.34
C LEU A 69 1.62 16.29 -0.20
N GLN A 70 2.69 16.99 -0.53
CA GLN A 70 3.59 17.59 0.44
C GLN A 70 3.55 19.10 0.29
N TYR A 71 3.45 19.80 1.41
CA TYR A 71 3.54 21.25 1.45
C TYR A 71 4.73 21.70 2.30
N ASN A 72 5.63 22.45 1.69
CA ASN A 72 6.80 23.02 2.33
C ASN A 72 6.46 24.41 2.89
N PHE A 73 6.24 24.51 4.21
CA PHE A 73 5.96 25.79 4.89
C PHE A 73 7.18 26.71 4.83
N THR A 74 8.35 26.12 5.14
CA THR A 74 9.66 26.75 5.13
C THR A 74 10.69 25.76 4.59
N PRO A 75 11.95 26.18 4.31
CA PRO A 75 13.01 25.24 3.99
C PRO A 75 13.31 24.20 5.09
N ARG A 76 12.77 24.40 6.29
CA ARG A 76 13.01 23.54 7.45
C ARG A 76 11.77 22.81 7.96
N ALA A 77 10.58 23.07 7.41
CA ALA A 77 9.34 22.44 7.89
C ALA A 77 8.41 22.10 6.73
N PHE A 78 7.92 20.88 6.73
CA PHE A 78 6.95 20.41 5.75
C PHE A 78 5.93 19.46 6.38
N MET A 79 4.80 19.35 5.72
CA MET A 79 3.75 18.38 6.04
C MET A 79 3.42 17.63 4.77
N SER A 80 3.09 16.35 4.90
CA SER A 80 2.52 15.58 3.80
C SER A 80 1.31 14.77 4.24
N CYS A 81 0.45 14.49 3.26
CA CYS A 81 -0.69 13.61 3.40
C CYS A 81 -0.69 12.65 2.22
N THR A 82 -0.76 11.37 2.49
CA THR A 82 -0.73 10.29 1.49
C THR A 82 -1.88 9.36 1.72
N PHE A 83 -2.62 9.08 0.66
CA PHE A 83 -3.59 7.99 0.60
C PHE A 83 -3.02 6.87 -0.26
N SER A 84 -3.19 5.62 0.19
CA SER A 84 -2.83 4.43 -0.58
C SER A 84 -3.91 3.37 -0.47
N GLN A 85 -4.06 2.58 -1.52
CA GLN A 85 -4.97 1.44 -1.56
C GLN A 85 -4.32 0.28 -2.32
N VAL A 86 -4.65 -0.93 -1.88
CA VAL A 86 -4.28 -2.21 -2.51
C VAL A 86 -5.53 -3.05 -2.63
N ASP A 87 -5.76 -3.60 -3.81
CA ASP A 87 -6.85 -4.51 -4.13
C ASP A 87 -6.27 -5.82 -4.67
N ILE A 88 -6.76 -6.94 -4.15
CA ILE A 88 -6.35 -8.30 -4.53
C ILE A 88 -7.58 -9.06 -5.02
N ASP A 89 -7.53 -9.50 -6.27
CA ASP A 89 -8.57 -10.27 -6.91
C ASP A 89 -8.14 -11.75 -6.96
N VAL A 90 -8.72 -12.54 -6.06
CA VAL A 90 -8.44 -13.98 -5.95
C VAL A 90 -9.42 -14.80 -6.79
N PRO A 91 -9.08 -16.05 -7.18
CA PRO A 91 -10.02 -16.95 -7.84
C PRO A 91 -11.28 -17.25 -7.00
N ASP A 92 -12.43 -17.44 -7.64
CA ASP A 92 -13.76 -17.60 -7.03
C ASP A 92 -13.83 -18.62 -5.88
N ASN A 93 -13.00 -19.65 -5.90
CA ASN A 93 -12.94 -20.67 -4.85
C ASN A 93 -12.28 -20.20 -3.54
N TYR A 94 -11.89 -18.94 -3.44
CA TYR A 94 -11.31 -18.32 -2.25
C TYR A 94 -12.17 -17.18 -1.67
N GLU A 95 -13.36 -16.92 -2.21
CA GLU A 95 -14.22 -15.80 -1.81
C GLU A 95 -14.65 -15.83 -0.33
N ASP A 96 -14.81 -17.01 0.25
CA ASP A 96 -15.22 -17.17 1.66
C ASP A 96 -14.02 -17.35 2.63
N THR A 97 -12.87 -16.87 2.27
CA THR A 97 -11.63 -17.04 3.07
C THR A 97 -11.19 -15.74 3.75
N ASN A 98 -10.34 -15.86 4.77
CA ASN A 98 -9.70 -14.72 5.44
C ASN A 98 -8.47 -14.19 4.64
N LEU A 99 -8.44 -14.40 3.33
CA LEU A 99 -7.40 -13.83 2.49
C LEU A 99 -7.65 -12.34 2.31
N TYR A 100 -6.57 -11.61 2.15
CA TYR A 100 -6.61 -10.17 1.91
C TYR A 100 -7.37 -9.85 0.61
N LYS A 101 -8.37 -8.98 0.69
CA LYS A 101 -9.16 -8.47 -0.43
C LYS A 101 -8.76 -7.06 -0.78
N GLU A 102 -8.91 -6.15 0.16
CA GLU A 102 -8.54 -4.75 -0.02
C GLU A 102 -8.00 -4.14 1.27
N GLY A 103 -7.19 -3.14 1.13
CA GLY A 103 -6.76 -2.33 2.25
C GLY A 103 -6.36 -0.95 1.82
N TYR A 104 -6.60 0.03 2.69
CA TYR A 104 -6.18 1.37 2.44
C TYR A 104 -5.58 2.02 3.69
N TYR A 105 -4.70 2.99 3.42
CA TYR A 105 -4.02 3.79 4.44
C TYR A 105 -4.16 5.27 4.13
N LEU A 106 -4.33 6.04 5.18
CA LEU A 106 -4.19 7.49 5.16
C LEU A 106 -3.09 7.85 6.15
N ALA A 107 -1.98 8.35 5.63
CA ALA A 107 -0.85 8.81 6.44
C ALA A 107 -0.73 10.33 6.35
N THR A 108 -0.66 10.99 7.51
CA THR A 108 -0.38 12.42 7.59
C THR A 108 0.81 12.62 8.49
N ASN A 109 1.83 13.31 8.00
CA ASN A 109 3.05 13.54 8.77
C ASN A 109 3.51 14.99 8.69
N PHE A 110 4.22 15.39 9.73
CA PHE A 110 4.88 16.69 9.84
C PHE A 110 6.33 16.48 10.23
N PHE A 111 7.23 17.18 9.55
CA PHE A 111 8.66 17.16 9.83
C PHE A 111 9.20 18.57 10.00
N TRP A 112 10.11 18.71 10.95
CA TRP A 112 10.78 19.96 11.25
C TRP A 112 12.27 19.75 11.54
N TYR A 113 13.12 20.45 10.83
CA TYR A 113 14.54 20.52 11.08
C TYR A 113 14.79 21.60 12.15
N ALA A 114 14.76 21.20 13.42
CA ALA A 114 14.96 22.07 14.58
C ALA A 114 16.37 22.72 14.57
N MET A 115 17.36 21.95 14.11
CA MET A 115 18.76 22.36 13.88
C MET A 115 19.24 21.71 12.58
N PRO A 116 20.40 22.18 12.00
CA PRO A 116 20.92 21.56 10.75
C PRO A 116 21.06 20.04 10.81
N ASN A 117 21.38 19.50 11.98
CA ASN A 117 21.62 18.07 12.20
C ASN A 117 20.47 17.35 12.95
N VAL A 118 19.41 18.06 13.34
CA VAL A 118 18.32 17.50 14.17
C VAL A 118 16.99 17.65 13.44
N GLN A 119 16.36 16.53 13.14
CA GLN A 119 15.02 16.47 12.59
C GLN A 119 14.05 15.85 13.60
N VAL A 120 12.90 16.47 13.78
CA VAL A 120 11.77 15.96 14.56
C VAL A 120 10.62 15.69 13.61
N GLY A 121 9.91 14.60 13.84
CA GLY A 121 8.75 14.25 13.03
C GLY A 121 7.64 13.64 13.87
N ALA A 122 6.42 13.80 13.38
CA ALA A 122 5.25 13.11 13.89
C ALA A 122 4.42 12.62 12.70
N GLU A 123 3.88 11.42 12.83
CA GLU A 123 2.99 10.82 11.83
C GLU A 123 1.76 10.24 12.51
N TYR A 124 0.60 10.51 11.94
CA TYR A 124 -0.63 9.79 12.20
C TYR A 124 -0.97 8.94 11.00
N LEU A 125 -1.22 7.67 11.23
CA LEU A 125 -1.60 6.70 10.21
C LEU A 125 -2.92 6.04 10.61
N TYR A 126 -3.87 6.06 9.70
CA TYR A 126 -5.09 5.29 9.74
C TYR A 126 -5.05 4.21 8.66
N GLY A 127 -5.41 2.98 9.01
CA GLY A 127 -5.49 1.87 8.07
C GLY A 127 -6.75 1.06 8.26
N ARG A 128 -7.28 0.54 7.16
CA ARG A 128 -8.37 -0.43 7.13
C ARG A 128 -8.02 -1.56 6.18
N ARG A 129 -8.36 -2.79 6.59
CA ARG A 129 -8.27 -4.01 5.78
C ARG A 129 -9.63 -4.67 5.73
N VAL A 130 -9.96 -5.24 4.57
CA VAL A 130 -11.10 -6.11 4.32
C VAL A 130 -10.59 -7.42 3.77
N ASP A 131 -11.11 -8.53 4.24
CA ASP A 131 -10.78 -9.88 3.76
C ASP A 131 -11.83 -10.38 2.74
N GLN A 132 -11.56 -11.49 2.05
CA GLN A 132 -12.44 -12.00 0.99
C GLN A 132 -13.83 -12.38 1.50
N ASN A 133 -13.95 -12.80 2.76
CA ASN A 133 -15.21 -13.07 3.45
C ASN A 133 -15.95 -11.81 3.95
N ASP A 134 -15.53 -10.60 3.50
CA ASP A 134 -16.06 -9.30 3.89
C ASP A 134 -15.88 -8.93 5.38
N GLU A 135 -15.12 -9.73 6.15
CA GLU A 135 -14.66 -9.29 7.47
C GLU A 135 -13.67 -8.15 7.33
N TRP A 136 -13.73 -7.20 8.26
CA TRP A 136 -12.84 -6.03 8.19
C TRP A 136 -12.28 -5.63 9.56
N GLY A 137 -11.15 -4.97 9.52
CA GLY A 137 -10.49 -4.38 10.68
C GLY A 137 -9.89 -3.03 10.35
N GLN A 138 -9.71 -2.20 11.37
CA GLN A 138 -9.05 -0.90 11.24
C GLN A 138 -8.05 -0.68 12.37
N ALA A 139 -7.06 0.13 12.10
CA ALA A 139 -6.04 0.51 13.07
C ALA A 139 -5.65 1.97 12.94
N ASN A 140 -5.28 2.55 14.07
CA ASN A 140 -4.74 3.90 14.15
C ASN A 140 -3.35 3.82 14.79
N ARG A 141 -2.40 4.59 14.27
CA ARG A 141 -1.04 4.64 14.81
C ARG A 141 -0.54 6.08 14.86
N LEU A 142 -0.01 6.49 15.99
CA LEU A 142 0.75 7.72 16.13
C LEU A 142 2.22 7.37 16.31
N GLN A 143 3.09 7.96 15.52
CA GLN A 143 4.53 7.81 15.61
C GLN A 143 5.20 9.17 15.80
N VAL A 144 6.30 9.17 16.54
CA VAL A 144 7.19 10.32 16.65
C VAL A 144 8.61 9.90 16.32
N MET A 145 9.37 10.79 15.72
CA MET A 145 10.75 10.57 15.33
C MET A 145 11.64 11.70 15.84
N LEU A 146 12.78 11.34 16.33
CA LEU A 146 13.91 12.24 16.55
C LEU A 146 15.12 11.63 15.81
N GLN A 147 15.66 12.37 14.86
CA GLN A 147 16.83 11.95 14.09
C GLN A 147 17.96 12.97 14.27
N TYR A 148 19.15 12.46 14.57
CA TYR A 148 20.38 13.22 14.60
C TYR A 148 21.33 12.71 13.51
N ASN A 149 21.82 13.61 12.66
CA ASN A 149 22.80 13.32 11.60
C ASN A 149 24.17 13.87 12.06
N PHE A 150 25.16 13.01 12.15
CA PHE A 150 26.53 13.36 12.54
C PHE A 150 27.53 13.17 11.40
#